data_d0e5e2436b5c8af0e08809a737499316
#
_entry.id   d0e5e2436b5c8af0e08809a737499316
#
_cell.length_a   1.000
_cell.length_b   1.000
_cell.length_c   1.000
_cell.angle_alpha   90.00
_cell.angle_beta   90.00
_cell.angle_gamma   90.00
#
_symmetry.space_group_name_H-M   'P 1'
#
loop_
_entity.id
_entity.type
_entity.pdbx_description
1 polymer ?
#
loop_
_entity_poly.entity_id
_entity_poly.type
_entity_poly.pdbx_seq_one_letter_code
_entity_poly.pdbx_strand_id
1 'polypeptide(L)'
;MTIQEINIGDSTSVSKTITETDVYLFAGLTGDLNPAHVNQEASAKTMFKGRIAHGMLSAGLISTVLGMYLPGPGTIYLGQELKFTKPVRIGDTITATATVIEKLDEKNIIKLETVCTNQNGDVVTKGVATVMPPKAPKA
;
A
#
# COMPACT_ATOMS: atom_id res chain seq x y z
N MET A 1 8.86 -4.72 15.42
CA MET A 1 9.97 -3.88 15.91
C MET A 1 9.41 -2.77 16.78
N THR A 2 10.05 -2.54 17.91
CA THR A 2 9.72 -1.37 18.75
C THR A 2 10.31 -0.09 18.16
N ILE A 3 9.85 1.07 18.63
CA ILE A 3 10.36 2.35 18.13
C ILE A 3 11.86 2.52 18.41
N GLN A 4 12.37 1.91 19.48
CA GLN A 4 13.79 1.96 19.84
C GLN A 4 14.66 1.17 18.83
N GLU A 5 14.08 0.15 18.21
CA GLU A 5 14.79 -0.69 17.22
C GLU A 5 14.76 -0.09 15.80
N ILE A 6 13.92 0.93 15.59
CA ILE A 6 13.68 1.53 14.27
C ILE A 6 14.53 2.78 14.12
N ASN A 7 15.13 2.97 12.95
CA ASN A 7 15.93 4.14 12.63
C ASN A 7 15.32 4.90 11.43
N ILE A 8 15.49 6.21 11.42
CA ILE A 8 15.16 7.02 10.24
C ILE A 8 15.98 6.52 9.06
N GLY A 9 15.32 6.30 7.92
CA GLY A 9 15.93 5.72 6.74
C GLY A 9 15.75 4.22 6.59
N ASP A 10 15.31 3.52 7.65
CA ASP A 10 14.95 2.10 7.53
C ASP A 10 13.85 1.94 6.50
N SER A 11 13.99 0.94 5.64
CA SER A 11 13.10 0.72 4.50
C SER A 11 12.90 -0.76 4.25
N THR A 12 11.71 -1.11 3.77
CA THR A 12 11.43 -2.46 3.30
C THR A 12 10.34 -2.40 2.23
N SER A 13 10.22 -3.48 1.47
CA SER A 13 9.23 -3.54 0.40
C SER A 13 8.68 -4.95 0.21
N VAL A 14 7.49 -5.00 -0.42
CA VAL A 14 6.87 -6.24 -0.89
C VAL A 14 6.44 -6.03 -2.34
N SER A 15 6.44 -7.11 -3.10
CA SER A 15 6.01 -7.08 -4.51
C SER A 15 4.94 -8.13 -4.75
N LYS A 16 3.99 -7.78 -5.62
CA LYS A 16 2.95 -8.71 -6.06
C LYS A 16 2.52 -8.37 -7.48
N THR A 17 2.37 -9.39 -8.31
CA THR A 17 1.70 -9.26 -9.61
C THR A 17 0.19 -9.21 -9.37
N ILE A 18 -0.45 -8.15 -9.85
CA ILE A 18 -1.90 -7.95 -9.71
C ILE A 18 -2.62 -8.82 -10.72
N THR A 19 -3.43 -9.74 -10.23
CA THR A 19 -4.17 -10.68 -11.06
C THR A 19 -5.62 -10.26 -11.21
N GLU A 20 -6.30 -10.85 -12.19
CA GLU A 20 -7.76 -10.69 -12.34
C GLU A 20 -8.50 -11.17 -11.09
N THR A 21 -8.04 -12.27 -10.49
CA THR A 21 -8.58 -12.79 -9.24
C THR A 21 -8.48 -11.75 -8.12
N ASP A 22 -7.35 -11.06 -8.01
CA ASP A 22 -7.17 -10.02 -6.99
C ASP A 22 -8.21 -8.90 -7.14
N VAL A 23 -8.48 -8.48 -8.37
CA VAL A 23 -9.46 -7.43 -8.67
C VAL A 23 -10.86 -7.90 -8.30
N TYR A 24 -11.23 -9.11 -8.65
CA TYR A 24 -12.56 -9.65 -8.32
C TYR A 24 -12.73 -9.89 -6.82
N LEU A 25 -11.70 -10.36 -6.12
CA LEU A 25 -11.74 -10.53 -4.67
C LEU A 25 -11.92 -9.18 -3.98
N PHE A 26 -11.19 -8.17 -4.40
CA PHE A 26 -11.30 -6.83 -3.84
C PHE A 26 -12.69 -6.23 -4.10
N ALA A 27 -13.18 -6.37 -5.33
CA ALA A 27 -14.52 -5.90 -5.70
C ALA A 27 -15.60 -6.59 -4.86
N GLY A 28 -15.49 -7.90 -4.67
CA GLY A 28 -16.45 -8.66 -3.86
C GLY A 28 -16.36 -8.33 -2.38
N LEU A 29 -15.16 -8.13 -1.86
CA LEU A 29 -14.92 -7.82 -0.46
C LEU A 29 -15.46 -6.44 -0.08
N THR A 30 -15.26 -5.45 -0.94
CA THR A 30 -15.62 -4.05 -0.65
C THR A 30 -16.98 -3.64 -1.20
N GLY A 31 -17.50 -4.38 -2.19
CA GLY A 31 -18.71 -3.97 -2.93
C GLY A 31 -18.42 -2.94 -4.03
N ASP A 32 -17.15 -2.61 -4.28
CA ASP A 32 -16.76 -1.68 -5.35
C ASP A 32 -16.71 -2.41 -6.69
N LEU A 33 -17.87 -2.52 -7.31
CA LEU A 33 -18.07 -3.18 -8.62
C LEU A 33 -18.05 -2.17 -9.77
N ASN A 34 -17.27 -1.10 -9.63
CA ASN A 34 -17.15 -0.07 -10.66
C ASN A 34 -16.78 -0.74 -12.01
N PRO A 35 -17.51 -0.45 -13.10
CA PRO A 35 -17.24 -1.02 -14.41
C PRO A 35 -15.78 -0.87 -14.88
N ALA A 36 -15.08 0.18 -14.43
CA ALA A 36 -13.66 0.37 -14.73
C ALA A 36 -12.80 -0.82 -14.28
N HIS A 37 -13.26 -1.60 -13.32
CA HIS A 37 -12.52 -2.74 -12.78
C HIS A 37 -13.07 -4.09 -13.26
N VAL A 38 -14.37 -4.20 -13.43
CA VAL A 38 -15.02 -5.50 -13.63
C VAL A 38 -15.69 -5.67 -15.01
N ASN A 39 -15.80 -4.61 -15.83
CA ASN A 39 -16.46 -4.68 -17.12
C ASN A 39 -15.51 -4.29 -18.26
N GLN A 40 -15.00 -5.30 -18.97
CA GLN A 40 -14.04 -5.09 -20.07
C GLN A 40 -14.61 -4.24 -21.20
N GLU A 41 -15.88 -4.46 -21.58
CA GLU A 41 -16.51 -3.73 -22.67
C GLU A 41 -16.68 -2.24 -22.32
N ALA A 42 -17.16 -1.96 -21.11
CA ALA A 42 -17.34 -0.59 -20.65
C ALA A 42 -16.00 0.11 -20.48
N SER A 43 -15.01 -0.54 -19.87
CA SER A 43 -13.71 0.05 -19.58
C SER A 43 -12.86 0.26 -20.84
N ALA A 44 -13.07 -0.55 -21.89
CA ALA A 44 -12.39 -0.36 -23.17
C ALA A 44 -12.73 0.98 -23.84
N LYS A 45 -13.89 1.54 -23.50
CA LYS A 45 -14.36 2.83 -24.06
C LYS A 45 -13.91 4.03 -23.23
N THR A 46 -13.22 3.81 -22.11
CA THR A 46 -12.70 4.89 -21.27
C THR A 46 -11.32 5.33 -21.71
N MET A 47 -10.81 6.41 -21.09
CA MET A 47 -9.44 6.87 -21.28
C MET A 47 -8.41 5.81 -20.95
N PHE A 48 -8.74 4.84 -20.11
CA PHE A 48 -7.86 3.74 -19.72
C PHE A 48 -7.78 2.61 -20.76
N LYS A 49 -8.74 2.55 -21.68
CA LYS A 49 -8.81 1.55 -22.78
C LYS A 49 -8.73 0.10 -22.30
N GLY A 50 -9.30 -0.19 -21.16
CA GLY A 50 -9.31 -1.52 -20.55
C GLY A 50 -9.52 -1.42 -19.04
N ARG A 51 -9.64 -2.58 -18.39
CA ARG A 51 -9.83 -2.64 -16.95
C ARG A 51 -8.56 -2.24 -16.20
N ILE A 52 -8.74 -1.50 -15.12
CA ILE A 52 -7.67 -1.15 -14.19
C ILE A 52 -8.01 -1.72 -12.82
N ALA A 53 -6.97 -1.94 -11.99
CA ALA A 53 -7.15 -2.36 -10.61
C ALA A 53 -7.61 -1.18 -9.75
N HIS A 54 -8.31 -1.49 -8.67
CA HIS A 54 -8.68 -0.49 -7.66
C HIS A 54 -7.41 0.14 -7.09
N GLY A 55 -7.37 1.46 -6.98
CA GLY A 55 -6.24 2.16 -6.36
C GLY A 55 -5.98 1.69 -4.93
N MET A 56 -7.03 1.42 -4.19
CA MET A 56 -6.95 0.93 -2.80
C MET A 56 -6.35 -0.48 -2.68
N LEU A 57 -6.27 -1.24 -3.77
CA LEU A 57 -5.59 -2.53 -3.78
C LEU A 57 -4.09 -2.33 -3.55
N SER A 58 -3.48 -1.32 -4.19
CA SER A 58 -2.08 -0.94 -3.94
C SER A 58 -1.88 -0.47 -2.49
N ALA A 59 -2.86 0.26 -1.94
CA ALA A 59 -2.84 0.66 -0.53
C ALA A 59 -2.82 -0.57 0.40
N GLY A 60 -3.49 -1.65 0.01
CA GLY A 60 -3.44 -2.93 0.73
C GLY A 60 -2.02 -3.50 0.83
N LEU A 61 -1.21 -3.34 -0.22
CA LEU A 61 0.20 -3.76 -0.18
C LEU A 61 1.03 -2.91 0.78
N ILE A 62 0.73 -1.61 0.89
CA ILE A 62 1.36 -0.74 1.90
C ILE A 62 1.04 -1.27 3.31
N SER A 63 -0.20 -1.62 3.55
CA SER A 63 -0.62 -2.22 4.83
C SER A 63 0.19 -3.48 5.14
N THR A 64 0.47 -4.31 4.15
CA THR A 64 1.29 -5.52 4.31
C THR A 64 2.71 -5.18 4.77
N VAL A 65 3.34 -4.18 4.15
CA VAL A 65 4.70 -3.75 4.56
C VAL A 65 4.70 -3.33 6.03
N LEU A 66 3.75 -2.49 6.41
CA LEU A 66 3.68 -1.93 7.78
C LEU A 66 3.33 -3.00 8.82
N GLY A 67 2.38 -3.84 8.52
CA GLY A 67 1.86 -4.82 9.49
C GLY A 67 2.72 -6.08 9.63
N MET A 68 3.46 -6.45 8.58
CA MET A 68 4.23 -7.69 8.56
C MET A 68 5.73 -7.49 8.73
N TYR A 69 6.26 -6.33 8.35
CA TYR A 69 7.72 -6.16 8.24
C TYR A 69 8.29 -4.93 8.95
N LEU A 70 7.69 -3.74 8.75
CA LEU A 70 8.25 -2.50 9.29
C LEU A 70 7.14 -1.53 9.73
N PRO A 71 6.81 -1.43 10.99
CA PRO A 71 7.38 -2.07 12.19
C PRO A 71 7.06 -3.57 12.35
N GLY A 72 6.07 -4.11 11.63
CA GLY A 72 5.69 -5.50 11.71
C GLY A 72 4.56 -5.79 12.68
N PRO A 73 4.40 -7.05 13.10
CA PRO A 73 3.28 -7.46 13.98
C PRO A 73 3.17 -6.61 15.24
N GLY A 74 1.95 -6.25 15.60
CA GLY A 74 1.65 -5.38 16.73
C GLY A 74 1.55 -3.90 16.36
N THR A 75 1.84 -3.53 15.12
CA THR A 75 1.69 -2.17 14.62
C THR A 75 0.22 -1.74 14.56
N ILE A 76 -0.06 -0.54 15.01
CA ILE A 76 -1.37 0.09 14.85
C ILE A 76 -1.27 1.13 13.72
N TYR A 77 -2.11 0.95 12.70
CA TYR A 77 -2.17 1.86 11.55
C TYR A 77 -3.08 3.04 11.91
N LEU A 78 -2.49 4.21 12.11
CA LEU A 78 -3.24 5.39 12.57
C LEU A 78 -3.79 6.24 11.44
N GLY A 79 -3.02 6.37 10.36
CA GLY A 79 -3.44 7.20 9.25
C GLY A 79 -2.61 6.97 8.00
N GLN A 80 -3.16 7.41 6.86
CA GLN A 80 -2.51 7.30 5.56
C GLN A 80 -2.97 8.43 4.65
N GLU A 81 -2.02 9.16 4.11
CA GLU A 81 -2.26 10.02 2.96
C GLU A 81 -1.87 9.27 1.70
N LEU A 82 -2.67 9.38 0.64
CA LEU A 82 -2.39 8.74 -0.64
C LEU A 82 -2.75 9.66 -1.80
N LYS A 83 -1.92 9.60 -2.83
CA LYS A 83 -2.21 10.13 -4.17
C LYS A 83 -2.07 8.98 -5.16
N PHE A 84 -3.07 8.81 -6.01
CA PHE A 84 -3.07 7.81 -7.07
C PHE A 84 -2.60 8.52 -8.35
N THR A 85 -1.37 8.27 -8.75
CA THR A 85 -0.70 9.04 -9.80
C THR A 85 -0.73 8.38 -11.16
N LYS A 86 -0.98 7.07 -11.20
CA LYS A 86 -1.04 6.30 -12.45
C LYS A 86 -1.93 5.06 -12.27
N PRO A 87 -2.69 4.65 -13.31
CA PRO A 87 -3.50 3.44 -13.21
C PRO A 87 -2.63 2.18 -13.13
N VAL A 88 -3.14 1.18 -12.43
CA VAL A 88 -2.54 -0.16 -12.35
C VAL A 88 -3.33 -1.10 -13.25
N ARG A 89 -2.64 -1.74 -14.18
CA ARG A 89 -3.24 -2.73 -15.08
C ARG A 89 -3.19 -4.11 -14.47
N ILE A 90 -4.16 -4.94 -14.82
CA ILE A 90 -4.11 -6.37 -14.51
C ILE A 90 -2.84 -6.94 -15.19
N GLY A 91 -2.02 -7.64 -14.41
CA GLY A 91 -0.72 -8.14 -14.87
C GLY A 91 0.47 -7.28 -14.48
N ASP A 92 0.24 -6.05 -14.01
CA ASP A 92 1.32 -5.22 -13.46
C ASP A 92 1.86 -5.83 -12.17
N THR A 93 3.16 -5.75 -11.98
CA THR A 93 3.80 -6.13 -10.73
C THR A 93 4.06 -4.87 -9.91
N ILE A 94 3.40 -4.77 -8.78
CA ILE A 94 3.47 -3.61 -7.90
C ILE A 94 4.41 -3.91 -6.75
N THR A 95 5.34 -2.99 -6.51
CA THR A 95 6.23 -3.02 -5.36
C THR A 95 5.85 -1.87 -4.43
N ALA A 96 5.43 -2.20 -3.22
CA ALA A 96 5.14 -1.22 -2.17
C ALA A 96 6.37 -1.11 -1.27
N THR A 97 6.88 0.10 -1.10
CA THR A 97 8.06 0.40 -0.27
C THR A 97 7.66 1.40 0.80
N ALA A 98 8.05 1.12 2.04
CA ALA A 98 7.90 2.06 3.15
C ALA A 98 9.27 2.40 3.72
N THR A 99 9.51 3.69 3.93
CA THR A 99 10.76 4.22 4.46
C THR A 99 10.46 5.14 5.63
N VAL A 100 11.11 4.91 6.76
CA VAL A 100 10.93 5.72 7.97
C VAL A 100 11.51 7.12 7.74
N ILE A 101 10.67 8.15 7.90
CA ILE A 101 11.07 9.55 7.70
C ILE A 101 11.00 10.38 8.98
N GLU A 102 10.26 9.94 9.99
CA GLU A 102 10.11 10.68 11.24
C GLU A 102 9.85 9.71 12.38
N LYS A 103 10.43 10.03 13.55
CA LYS A 103 10.19 9.29 14.80
C LYS A 103 9.77 10.28 15.87
N LEU A 104 8.63 10.03 16.49
CA LEU A 104 8.12 10.78 17.64
C LEU A 104 8.14 9.84 18.85
N ASP A 105 9.33 9.67 19.42
CA ASP A 105 9.57 8.68 20.48
C ASP A 105 8.63 8.83 21.68
N GLU A 106 8.38 10.08 22.12
CA GLU A 106 7.52 10.35 23.26
C GLU A 106 6.07 9.91 23.04
N LYS A 107 5.61 9.94 21.79
CA LYS A 107 4.24 9.55 21.42
C LYS A 107 4.15 8.11 20.94
N ASN A 108 5.27 7.41 20.80
CA ASN A 108 5.36 6.09 20.17
C ASN A 108 4.73 6.10 18.77
N ILE A 109 5.08 7.09 17.96
CA ILE A 109 4.58 7.25 16.60
C ILE A 109 5.76 7.37 15.64
N ILE A 110 5.65 6.72 14.49
CA ILE A 110 6.57 6.95 13.36
C ILE A 110 5.77 7.30 12.11
N LYS A 111 6.40 8.05 11.23
CA LYS A 111 5.89 8.32 9.88
C LYS A 111 6.79 7.67 8.86
N LEU A 112 6.18 7.12 7.83
CA LEU A 112 6.87 6.45 6.74
C LEU A 112 6.39 7.01 5.42
N GLU A 113 7.33 7.32 4.54
CA GLU A 113 7.03 7.54 3.14
C GLU A 113 6.63 6.18 2.53
N THR A 114 5.51 6.15 1.83
CA THR A 114 4.98 4.95 1.20
C THR A 114 4.84 5.18 -0.30
N VAL A 115 5.46 4.31 -1.08
CA VAL A 115 5.49 4.43 -2.54
C VAL A 115 5.20 3.07 -3.16
N CYS A 116 4.27 3.04 -4.10
CA CYS A 116 4.03 1.87 -4.93
C CYS A 116 4.49 2.17 -6.36
N THR A 117 5.30 1.28 -6.91
CA THR A 117 5.80 1.37 -8.29
C THR A 117 5.39 0.14 -9.07
N ASN A 118 5.25 0.28 -10.39
CA ASN A 118 5.03 -0.85 -11.27
C ASN A 118 6.38 -1.44 -11.75
N GLN A 119 6.35 -2.44 -12.61
CA GLN A 119 7.54 -3.12 -13.14
C GLN A 119 8.45 -2.21 -13.98
N ASN A 120 7.94 -1.09 -14.45
CA ASN A 120 8.70 -0.10 -15.23
C ASN A 120 9.31 0.99 -14.34
N GLY A 121 9.11 0.91 -13.02
CA GLY A 121 9.58 1.91 -12.08
C GLY A 121 8.69 3.15 -11.99
N ASP A 122 7.54 3.16 -12.65
CA ASP A 122 6.59 4.27 -12.55
C ASP A 122 5.89 4.27 -11.20
N VAL A 123 5.80 5.42 -10.57
CA VAL A 123 5.03 5.60 -9.33
C VAL A 123 3.55 5.56 -9.67
N VAL A 124 2.83 4.63 -9.06
CA VAL A 124 1.37 4.48 -9.23
C VAL A 124 0.60 5.03 -8.05
N THR A 125 1.19 4.97 -6.86
CA THR A 125 0.58 5.46 -5.61
C THR A 125 1.70 5.95 -4.71
N LYS A 126 1.48 7.07 -4.02
CA LYS A 126 2.44 7.60 -3.04
C LYS A 126 1.74 8.35 -1.92
N GLY A 127 2.37 8.39 -0.77
CA GLY A 127 1.86 9.12 0.39
C GLY A 127 2.70 8.91 1.62
N VAL A 128 2.09 9.22 2.76
CA VAL A 128 2.74 9.10 4.07
C VAL A 128 1.82 8.33 5.00
N ALA A 129 2.37 7.32 5.66
CA ALA A 129 1.71 6.55 6.70
C ALA A 129 2.10 7.07 8.08
N THR A 130 1.15 7.04 8.99
CA THR A 130 1.39 7.29 10.42
C THR A 130 1.00 6.03 11.17
N VAL A 131 1.94 5.46 11.90
CA VAL A 131 1.73 4.20 12.62
C VAL A 131 2.29 4.27 14.03
N MET A 132 1.75 3.42 14.88
CA MET A 132 2.24 3.23 16.25
C MET A 132 2.91 1.85 16.31
N PRO A 133 4.24 1.79 16.46
CA PRO A 133 4.93 0.52 16.63
C PRO A 133 4.52 -0.19 17.92
N PRO A 134 4.68 -1.52 17.98
CA PRO A 134 4.44 -2.24 19.24
C PRO A 134 5.43 -1.76 20.31
N LYS A 135 4.99 -1.78 21.56
CA LYS A 135 5.84 -1.52 22.71
C LYS A 135 6.54 -2.80 23.13
N ALA A 136 7.71 -2.67 23.76
CA ALA A 136 8.38 -3.80 24.35
C ALA A 136 7.47 -4.47 25.40
N PRO A 137 7.50 -5.82 25.52
CA PRO A 137 6.75 -6.51 26.56
C PRO A 137 7.15 -5.97 27.94
N LYS A 138 6.16 -5.82 28.83
CA LYS A 138 6.44 -5.50 30.22
C LYS A 138 7.13 -6.69 30.88
N ALA A 139 8.18 -6.42 31.63
CA ALA A 139 8.86 -7.43 32.42
C ALA A 139 7.96 -7.98 33.53
#